data_b97778f76ec573169fbfb5cea610d375
#
_entry.id   b97778f76ec573169fbfb5cea610d375
#
_cell.length_a   1.000
_cell.length_b   1.000
_cell.length_c   1.000
_cell.angle_alpha   90.00
_cell.angle_beta   90.00
_cell.angle_gamma   90.00
#
_symmetry.space_group_name_H-M   'P 1'
#
loop_
_entity.id
_entity.type
_entity.pdbx_description
1 polymer ?
#
loop_
_entity_poly.entity_id
_entity_poly.type
_entity_poly.pdbx_seq_one_letter_code
_entity_poly.pdbx_strand_id
1 'polypeptide(L)'
;MDILSLTAVELAKAIREGKTTSVEATQAVLDKIAAGEDTYHCYVTVEREKALQQAAEVQKKIEAGELTGPLAGVPFAIKDNMCTEGTLTTCSSKILENFVPTFSAEAVLNLEKAGAVILGKTNMDEFAMGSTTETSYYGVTKNPRNPEHVPGGSSGGSAAAVAAEECFAALGSDTGGSIRQPASYCGVVGMKPTYGTVSRYGLIAYGSSLDQIGPLTKDVTDCATVLEAITSHDPKDSTSMKRENTDFTSALVADVKGMKIGIPRDYFGEGLDPEVRDAVLAAAEVLKAQGAEVEEFDLSLVDYAIPTYYTIAAAEASSNLERFDGVKYGYRAQDAEDLHTMYKRSRSQGFGPEVKRRIMLGSFVLSSGYYDAYYLKAL
;
A
#
# COMPACT_ATOMS: atom_id res chain seq x y z
N MET A 1 0.03 9.58 -29.20
CA MET A 1 0.24 8.47 -28.25
C MET A 1 -0.60 8.79 -27.03
N ASP A 2 -1.40 7.87 -26.59
CA ASP A 2 -2.12 8.02 -25.33
C ASP A 2 -1.16 7.67 -24.19
N ILE A 3 -0.67 8.70 -23.49
CA ILE A 3 0.33 8.55 -22.44
C ILE A 3 -0.23 7.72 -21.28
N LEU A 4 -1.50 7.93 -20.89
CA LEU A 4 -2.10 7.30 -19.72
C LEU A 4 -2.33 5.79 -19.90
N SER A 5 -2.44 5.30 -21.15
CA SER A 5 -2.60 3.87 -21.42
C SER A 5 -1.31 3.05 -21.25
N LEU A 6 -0.14 3.70 -21.22
CA LEU A 6 1.16 3.03 -21.06
C LEU A 6 1.31 2.38 -19.67
N THR A 7 2.15 1.36 -19.58
CA THR A 7 2.69 0.87 -18.30
C THR A 7 3.82 1.78 -17.80
N ALA A 8 4.26 1.61 -16.56
CA ALA A 8 5.33 2.44 -15.99
C ALA A 8 6.65 2.27 -16.77
N VAL A 9 7.01 1.03 -17.10
CA VAL A 9 8.23 0.72 -17.86
C VAL A 9 8.15 1.24 -19.31
N GLU A 10 6.97 1.13 -19.94
CA GLU A 10 6.74 1.67 -21.29
C GLU A 10 6.83 3.20 -21.30
N LEU A 11 6.27 3.87 -20.29
CA LEU A 11 6.39 5.33 -20.16
C LEU A 11 7.85 5.75 -19.99
N ALA A 12 8.58 5.13 -19.06
CA ALA A 12 10.00 5.45 -18.87
C ALA A 12 10.83 5.26 -20.16
N LYS A 13 10.51 4.21 -20.93
CA LYS A 13 11.11 3.99 -22.26
C LYS A 13 10.73 5.09 -23.23
N ALA A 14 9.46 5.48 -23.31
CA ALA A 14 9.00 6.55 -24.19
C ALA A 14 9.67 7.91 -23.86
N ILE A 15 9.87 8.20 -22.57
CA ILE A 15 10.58 9.41 -22.12
C ILE A 15 12.05 9.37 -22.57
N ARG A 16 12.77 8.25 -22.36
CA ARG A 16 14.17 8.11 -22.80
C ARG A 16 14.33 8.19 -24.32
N GLU A 17 13.34 7.74 -25.07
CA GLU A 17 13.32 7.84 -26.55
C GLU A 17 12.89 9.22 -27.06
N GLY A 18 12.58 10.17 -26.17
CA GLY A 18 12.13 11.53 -26.52
C GLY A 18 10.75 11.59 -27.17
N LYS A 19 9.91 10.56 -27.00
CA LYS A 19 8.52 10.51 -27.52
C LYS A 19 7.55 11.32 -26.64
N THR A 20 7.91 11.53 -25.38
CA THR A 20 7.22 12.36 -24.38
C THR A 20 8.23 12.79 -23.34
N THR A 21 7.81 13.60 -22.37
CA THR A 21 8.63 14.06 -21.26
C THR A 21 8.03 13.68 -19.93
N SER A 22 8.85 13.64 -18.86
CA SER A 22 8.36 13.44 -17.49
C SER A 22 7.36 14.52 -17.09
N VAL A 23 7.55 15.76 -17.56
CA VAL A 23 6.65 16.88 -17.29
C VAL A 23 5.28 16.67 -17.95
N GLU A 24 5.26 16.27 -19.23
CA GLU A 24 4.01 15.97 -19.95
C GLU A 24 3.26 14.81 -19.31
N ALA A 25 3.96 13.73 -18.94
CA ALA A 25 3.35 12.59 -18.26
C ALA A 25 2.79 12.96 -16.89
N THR A 26 3.52 13.75 -16.10
CA THR A 26 3.07 14.22 -14.79
C THR A 26 1.88 15.16 -14.93
N GLN A 27 1.89 16.08 -15.91
CA GLN A 27 0.76 16.98 -16.17
C GLN A 27 -0.50 16.19 -16.56
N ALA A 28 -0.37 15.20 -17.47
CA ALA A 28 -1.49 14.37 -17.90
C ALA A 28 -2.15 13.62 -16.74
N VAL A 29 -1.33 13.06 -15.84
CA VAL A 29 -1.82 12.39 -14.62
C VAL A 29 -2.50 13.38 -13.67
N LEU A 30 -1.92 14.55 -13.42
CA LEU A 30 -2.49 15.57 -12.55
C LEU A 30 -3.82 16.11 -13.08
N ASP A 31 -3.98 16.20 -14.38
CA ASP A 31 -5.25 16.58 -15.01
C ASP A 31 -6.28 15.45 -14.91
N LYS A 32 -5.84 14.19 -15.01
CA LYS A 32 -6.70 13.02 -14.78
C LYS A 32 -7.19 12.96 -13.33
N ILE A 33 -6.32 13.19 -12.35
CA ILE A 33 -6.69 13.31 -10.93
C ILE A 33 -7.74 14.40 -10.74
N ALA A 34 -7.50 15.61 -11.27
CA ALA A 34 -8.43 16.72 -11.13
C ALA A 34 -9.82 16.45 -11.73
N ALA A 35 -9.89 15.63 -12.77
CA ALA A 35 -11.15 15.23 -13.40
C ALA A 35 -11.86 14.07 -12.70
N GLY A 36 -11.12 13.21 -11.96
CA GLY A 36 -11.64 11.99 -11.35
C GLY A 36 -11.86 12.07 -9.84
N GLU A 37 -11.20 12.99 -9.14
CA GLU A 37 -11.14 13.01 -7.67
C GLU A 37 -12.52 13.16 -7.01
N ASP A 38 -13.42 13.99 -7.55
CA ASP A 38 -14.80 14.13 -7.06
C ASP A 38 -15.61 12.82 -7.16
N THR A 39 -15.20 11.93 -8.06
CA THR A 39 -15.87 10.63 -8.28
C THR A 39 -15.23 9.52 -7.45
N TYR A 40 -13.89 9.41 -7.47
CA TYR A 40 -13.18 8.26 -6.92
C TYR A 40 -12.54 8.53 -5.56
N HIS A 41 -12.14 9.75 -5.29
CA HIS A 41 -11.50 10.18 -4.05
C HIS A 41 -10.29 9.31 -3.68
N CYS A 42 -9.35 9.20 -4.65
CA CYS A 42 -8.17 8.36 -4.50
C CYS A 42 -7.09 8.99 -3.60
N TYR A 43 -7.06 10.31 -3.49
CA TYR A 43 -6.01 11.05 -2.80
C TYR A 43 -6.52 11.77 -1.54
N VAL A 44 -5.66 11.87 -0.54
CA VAL A 44 -5.80 12.78 0.62
C VAL A 44 -5.06 14.09 0.34
N THR A 45 -3.91 13.99 -0.33
CA THR A 45 -3.06 15.14 -0.67
C THR A 45 -2.50 14.97 -2.08
N VAL A 46 -2.67 15.97 -2.93
CA VAL A 46 -2.05 16.04 -4.27
C VAL A 46 -1.04 17.18 -4.28
N GLU A 47 0.21 16.88 -4.55
CA GLU A 47 1.35 17.82 -4.54
C GLU A 47 1.65 18.36 -5.95
N ARG A 48 0.65 18.99 -6.62
CA ARG A 48 0.72 19.41 -8.03
C ARG A 48 1.99 20.16 -8.38
N GLU A 49 2.29 21.24 -7.65
CA GLU A 49 3.45 22.11 -7.96
C GLU A 49 4.77 21.38 -7.71
N LYS A 50 4.87 20.67 -6.57
CA LYS A 50 6.04 19.89 -6.18
C LYS A 50 6.31 18.77 -7.19
N ALA A 51 5.27 18.06 -7.63
CA ALA A 51 5.39 16.99 -8.63
C ALA A 51 5.87 17.52 -9.99
N LEU A 52 5.35 18.64 -10.47
CA LEU A 52 5.80 19.25 -11.73
C LEU A 52 7.25 19.77 -11.64
N GLN A 53 7.63 20.35 -10.50
CA GLN A 53 9.01 20.76 -10.26
C GLN A 53 9.94 19.54 -10.26
N GLN A 54 9.59 18.48 -9.53
CA GLN A 54 10.35 17.22 -9.49
C GLN A 54 10.46 16.60 -10.89
N ALA A 55 9.36 16.57 -11.66
CA ALA A 55 9.37 16.09 -13.04
C ALA A 55 10.32 16.85 -13.93
N ALA A 56 10.38 18.18 -13.81
CA ALA A 56 11.30 19.01 -14.58
C ALA A 56 12.79 18.77 -14.19
N GLU A 57 13.07 18.54 -12.90
CA GLU A 57 14.43 18.21 -12.43
C GLU A 57 14.85 16.81 -12.89
N VAL A 58 13.95 15.82 -12.81
CA VAL A 58 14.18 14.46 -13.31
C VAL A 58 14.39 14.45 -14.82
N GLN A 59 13.59 15.22 -15.57
CA GLN A 59 13.73 15.34 -17.03
C GLN A 59 15.15 15.82 -17.42
N LYS A 60 15.69 16.84 -16.75
CA LYS A 60 17.05 17.33 -17.00
C LYS A 60 18.11 16.24 -16.75
N LYS A 61 17.93 15.43 -15.69
CA LYS A 61 18.85 14.32 -15.40
C LYS A 61 18.77 13.20 -16.43
N ILE A 62 17.57 12.94 -16.98
CA ILE A 62 17.38 11.98 -18.08
C ILE A 62 18.09 12.49 -19.35
N GLU A 63 17.92 13.76 -19.72
CA GLU A 63 18.58 14.40 -20.87
C GLU A 63 20.09 14.43 -20.73
N ALA A 64 20.60 14.59 -19.49
CA ALA A 64 22.03 14.53 -19.19
C ALA A 64 22.59 13.08 -19.17
N GLY A 65 21.76 12.06 -19.29
CA GLY A 65 22.15 10.65 -19.19
C GLY A 65 22.48 10.18 -17.77
N GLU A 66 22.12 10.95 -16.74
CA GLU A 66 22.33 10.62 -15.33
C GLU A 66 21.29 9.65 -14.80
N LEU A 67 20.06 9.68 -15.35
CA LEU A 67 18.95 8.79 -15.02
C LEU A 67 18.53 8.00 -16.26
N THR A 68 18.84 6.71 -16.27
CA THR A 68 18.53 5.80 -17.39
C THR A 68 17.67 4.61 -17.00
N GLY A 69 17.29 4.53 -15.72
CA GLY A 69 16.55 3.41 -15.15
C GLY A 69 15.11 3.27 -15.69
N PRO A 70 14.49 2.10 -15.45
CA PRO A 70 13.16 1.77 -15.98
C PRO A 70 12.01 2.51 -15.31
N LEU A 71 12.26 3.31 -14.28
CA LEU A 71 11.26 4.13 -13.58
C LEU A 71 11.56 5.64 -13.67
N ALA A 72 12.59 6.04 -14.45
CA ALA A 72 12.97 7.43 -14.56
C ALA A 72 11.89 8.26 -15.24
N GLY A 73 11.39 9.28 -14.55
CA GLY A 73 10.35 10.21 -15.00
C GLY A 73 8.92 9.72 -14.82
N VAL A 74 8.71 8.57 -14.19
CA VAL A 74 7.37 7.97 -14.01
C VAL A 74 6.65 8.56 -12.81
N PRO A 75 5.37 9.01 -12.93
CA PRO A 75 4.54 9.49 -11.83
C PRO A 75 4.01 8.37 -10.93
N PHE A 76 4.27 8.49 -9.60
CA PHE A 76 3.90 7.54 -8.56
C PHE A 76 3.00 8.15 -7.50
N ALA A 77 2.11 7.33 -6.95
CA ALA A 77 1.31 7.64 -5.77
C ALA A 77 1.82 6.87 -4.54
N ILE A 78 1.75 7.49 -3.37
CA ILE A 78 2.24 6.92 -2.10
C ILE A 78 1.10 6.81 -1.10
N LYS A 79 0.86 5.61 -0.54
CA LYS A 79 -0.14 5.43 0.52
C LYS A 79 0.15 6.34 1.71
N ASP A 80 -0.89 6.91 2.30
CA ASP A 80 -0.79 7.99 3.29
C ASP A 80 -0.25 7.57 4.67
N ASN A 81 0.23 6.35 4.82
CA ASN A 81 0.97 5.88 6.00
C ASN A 81 2.50 5.80 5.81
N MET A 82 3.03 6.22 4.67
CA MET A 82 4.48 6.32 4.45
C MET A 82 4.91 7.77 4.59
N CYS A 83 5.81 8.05 5.53
CA CYS A 83 6.39 9.37 5.70
C CYS A 83 7.03 9.84 4.39
N THR A 84 6.69 11.06 3.99
CA THR A 84 7.24 11.74 2.80
C THR A 84 7.63 13.14 3.24
N GLU A 85 8.92 13.46 3.21
CA GLU A 85 9.46 14.71 3.74
C GLU A 85 8.77 15.94 3.14
N GLY A 86 8.31 16.84 4.02
CA GLY A 86 7.63 18.07 3.62
C GLY A 86 6.27 17.86 2.96
N THR A 87 5.68 16.65 3.04
CA THR A 87 4.34 16.35 2.52
C THR A 87 3.44 15.84 3.65
N LEU A 88 2.23 16.38 3.76
CA LEU A 88 1.25 15.98 4.78
C LEU A 88 1.06 14.45 4.75
N THR A 89 1.17 13.81 5.91
CA THR A 89 1.07 12.34 6.07
C THR A 89 0.17 12.03 7.27
N THR A 90 -1.05 11.61 7.00
CA THR A 90 -2.12 11.58 8.02
C THR A 90 -2.56 10.19 8.44
N CYS A 91 -2.18 9.12 7.71
CA CYS A 91 -2.78 7.79 7.84
C CYS A 91 -4.30 7.81 7.67
N SER A 92 -4.84 8.75 6.90
CA SER A 92 -6.27 9.01 6.75
C SER A 92 -7.01 9.22 8.08
N SER A 93 -6.32 9.80 9.09
CA SER A 93 -6.81 10.01 10.45
C SER A 93 -6.74 11.48 10.87
N LYS A 94 -7.75 11.92 11.62
CA LYS A 94 -7.72 13.23 12.24
C LYS A 94 -6.58 13.40 13.25
N ILE A 95 -6.13 12.32 13.90
CA ILE A 95 -5.04 12.40 14.89
C ILE A 95 -3.74 12.92 14.28
N LEU A 96 -3.53 12.72 12.98
CA LEU A 96 -2.35 13.20 12.23
C LEU A 96 -2.70 14.25 11.17
N GLU A 97 -3.85 14.91 11.25
CA GLU A 97 -4.32 15.88 10.24
C GLU A 97 -3.35 17.03 9.95
N ASN A 98 -2.39 17.28 10.82
CA ASN A 98 -1.40 18.34 10.70
C ASN A 98 0.06 17.82 10.71
N PHE A 99 0.26 16.52 10.55
CA PHE A 99 1.60 15.94 10.63
C PHE A 99 2.32 16.00 9.28
N VAL A 100 3.39 16.77 9.23
CA VAL A 100 4.31 16.87 8.10
C VAL A 100 5.66 16.27 8.54
N PRO A 101 6.06 15.12 7.98
CA PRO A 101 7.32 14.48 8.32
C PRO A 101 8.54 15.32 7.92
N THR A 102 9.61 15.22 8.73
CA THR A 102 10.93 15.81 8.45
C THR A 102 11.90 14.81 7.80
N PHE A 103 11.39 13.66 7.37
CA PHE A 103 12.15 12.60 6.68
C PHE A 103 11.19 11.77 5.82
N SER A 104 11.73 11.09 4.81
CA SER A 104 10.99 10.14 3.98
C SER A 104 11.24 8.70 4.41
N ALA A 105 10.25 7.83 4.16
CA ALA A 105 10.40 6.39 4.24
C ALA A 105 11.46 5.90 3.25
N GLU A 106 12.24 4.87 3.62
CA GLU A 106 13.31 4.33 2.76
C GLU A 106 12.79 3.90 1.38
N ALA A 107 11.60 3.29 1.32
CA ALA A 107 10.97 2.92 0.06
C ALA A 107 10.66 4.14 -0.84
N VAL A 108 10.26 5.27 -0.26
CA VAL A 108 10.05 6.53 -1.00
C VAL A 108 11.37 7.09 -1.51
N LEU A 109 12.41 7.13 -0.66
CA LEU A 109 13.76 7.57 -1.06
C LEU A 109 14.32 6.71 -2.21
N ASN A 110 14.08 5.42 -2.18
CA ASN A 110 14.54 4.51 -3.23
C ASN A 110 13.80 4.74 -4.56
N LEU A 111 12.49 5.04 -4.53
CA LEU A 111 11.76 5.47 -5.73
C LEU A 111 12.31 6.79 -6.29
N GLU A 112 12.54 7.79 -5.44
CA GLU A 112 13.10 9.07 -5.86
C GLU A 112 14.50 8.91 -6.47
N LYS A 113 15.36 8.04 -5.89
CA LYS A 113 16.66 7.67 -6.46
C LYS A 113 16.54 7.01 -7.83
N ALA A 114 15.49 6.21 -8.04
CA ALA A 114 15.19 5.61 -9.34
C ALA A 114 14.63 6.61 -10.36
N GLY A 115 14.39 7.86 -9.96
CA GLY A 115 13.88 8.93 -10.79
C GLY A 115 12.35 8.97 -10.90
N ALA A 116 11.64 8.32 -10.01
CA ALA A 116 10.19 8.42 -9.93
C ALA A 116 9.74 9.81 -9.46
N VAL A 117 8.59 10.28 -9.94
CA VAL A 117 7.98 11.55 -9.55
C VAL A 117 6.83 11.29 -8.58
N ILE A 118 6.86 11.87 -7.39
CA ILE A 118 5.85 11.64 -6.36
C ILE A 118 4.70 12.64 -6.52
N LEU A 119 3.49 12.11 -6.79
CA LEU A 119 2.27 12.90 -7.03
C LEU A 119 1.59 13.39 -5.74
N GLY A 120 1.69 12.59 -4.67
CA GLY A 120 0.99 12.86 -3.42
C GLY A 120 0.67 11.59 -2.63
N LYS A 121 -0.32 11.71 -1.74
CA LYS A 121 -0.68 10.71 -0.74
C LYS A 121 -2.07 10.16 -1.01
N THR A 122 -2.16 8.84 -1.17
CA THR A 122 -3.43 8.16 -1.45
C THR A 122 -4.22 7.83 -0.19
N ASN A 123 -5.53 7.92 -0.32
CA ASN A 123 -6.49 7.57 0.72
C ASN A 123 -6.39 6.10 1.14
N MET A 124 -6.78 5.82 2.37
CA MET A 124 -6.66 4.49 2.97
C MET A 124 -7.66 4.33 4.12
N ASP A 125 -7.90 3.11 4.57
CA ASP A 125 -8.52 2.90 5.87
C ASP A 125 -7.66 3.49 6.98
N GLU A 126 -8.27 4.15 7.94
CA GLU A 126 -7.59 4.84 9.02
C GLU A 126 -6.54 3.95 9.72
N PHE A 127 -5.27 4.37 9.75
CA PHE A 127 -4.12 3.62 10.27
C PHE A 127 -3.98 2.20 9.72
N ALA A 128 -4.37 1.99 8.47
CA ALA A 128 -4.39 0.67 7.80
C ALA A 128 -5.33 -0.36 8.47
N MET A 129 -6.30 0.09 9.26
CA MET A 129 -7.26 -0.73 10.00
C MET A 129 -8.61 -0.78 9.31
N GLY A 130 -8.69 -1.57 8.26
CA GLY A 130 -9.90 -1.78 7.47
C GLY A 130 -9.62 -2.61 6.22
N SER A 131 -10.66 -2.80 5.42
CA SER A 131 -10.60 -3.59 4.17
C SER A 131 -11.44 -3.00 3.05
N THR A 132 -11.94 -1.76 3.20
CA THR A 132 -12.89 -1.15 2.27
C THR A 132 -12.57 0.30 1.91
N THR A 133 -11.64 0.94 2.63
CA THR A 133 -11.31 2.38 2.52
C THR A 133 -12.52 3.28 2.78
N GLU A 134 -13.40 2.83 3.71
CA GLU A 134 -14.57 3.59 4.20
C GLU A 134 -14.29 4.25 5.57
N THR A 135 -13.22 3.83 6.28
CA THR A 135 -12.90 4.33 7.62
C THR A 135 -12.05 5.59 7.62
N SER A 136 -11.70 6.11 6.46
CA SER A 136 -10.93 7.35 6.31
C SER A 136 -11.66 8.56 6.89
N TYR A 137 -10.94 9.38 7.64
CA TYR A 137 -11.44 10.68 8.12
C TYR A 137 -11.75 11.65 6.97
N TYR A 138 -11.08 11.50 5.82
CA TYR A 138 -11.19 12.40 4.67
C TYR A 138 -12.30 12.00 3.69
N GLY A 139 -12.97 10.88 3.92
CA GLY A 139 -14.05 10.39 3.06
C GLY A 139 -13.74 9.06 2.39
N VAL A 140 -14.73 8.55 1.66
CA VAL A 140 -14.75 7.21 1.09
C VAL A 140 -14.09 7.19 -0.29
N THR A 141 -13.20 6.24 -0.55
CA THR A 141 -12.73 5.96 -1.91
C THR A 141 -13.68 4.99 -2.60
N LYS A 142 -13.95 5.22 -3.88
CA LYS A 142 -14.80 4.36 -4.72
C LYS A 142 -13.98 3.53 -5.70
N ASN A 143 -14.53 2.38 -6.09
CA ASN A 143 -13.87 1.50 -7.06
C ASN A 143 -14.05 2.03 -8.49
N PRO A 144 -12.98 2.31 -9.25
CA PRO A 144 -13.09 2.82 -10.63
C PRO A 144 -13.74 1.83 -11.61
N ARG A 145 -13.74 0.53 -11.30
CA ARG A 145 -14.43 -0.49 -12.13
C ARG A 145 -15.93 -0.41 -11.98
N ASN A 146 -16.41 -0.06 -10.79
CA ASN A 146 -17.82 0.23 -10.50
C ASN A 146 -17.90 1.13 -9.25
N PRO A 147 -18.26 2.42 -9.38
CA PRO A 147 -18.31 3.36 -8.26
C PRO A 147 -19.35 3.05 -7.16
N GLU A 148 -20.23 2.08 -7.41
CA GLU A 148 -21.18 1.58 -6.40
C GLU A 148 -20.54 0.55 -5.46
N HIS A 149 -19.31 0.10 -5.74
CA HIS A 149 -18.56 -0.86 -4.96
C HIS A 149 -17.34 -0.25 -4.30
N VAL A 150 -16.90 -0.88 -3.19
CA VAL A 150 -15.67 -0.51 -2.50
C VAL A 150 -14.43 -0.89 -3.32
N PRO A 151 -13.33 -0.13 -3.24
CA PRO A 151 -12.07 -0.45 -3.89
C PRO A 151 -11.29 -1.55 -3.17
N GLY A 152 -11.79 -2.00 -2.00
CA GLY A 152 -11.01 -2.75 -1.03
C GLY A 152 -10.15 -1.84 -0.15
N GLY A 153 -9.30 -2.44 0.68
CA GLY A 153 -8.44 -1.73 1.61
C GLY A 153 -7.47 -2.67 2.36
N SER A 154 -6.59 -2.06 3.12
CA SER A 154 -6.54 -0.62 3.47
C SER A 154 -5.85 0.26 2.42
N SER A 155 -5.22 -0.27 1.36
CA SER A 155 -4.60 0.52 0.27
C SER A 155 -5.58 0.80 -0.88
N GLY A 156 -6.87 1.11 -0.55
CA GLY A 156 -7.90 1.30 -1.57
C GLY A 156 -7.64 2.50 -2.48
N GLY A 157 -7.19 3.62 -1.94
CA GLY A 157 -6.81 4.79 -2.75
C GLY A 157 -5.66 4.49 -3.70
N SER A 158 -4.64 3.72 -3.26
CA SER A 158 -3.52 3.33 -4.13
C SER A 158 -3.97 2.41 -5.27
N ALA A 159 -4.83 1.41 -4.98
CA ALA A 159 -5.36 0.51 -6.00
C ALA A 159 -6.28 1.23 -6.98
N ALA A 160 -7.17 2.08 -6.44
CA ALA A 160 -8.09 2.89 -7.25
C ALA A 160 -7.35 3.88 -8.15
N ALA A 161 -6.31 4.56 -7.65
CA ALA A 161 -5.52 5.50 -8.44
C ALA A 161 -4.85 4.81 -9.66
N VAL A 162 -4.29 3.60 -9.48
CA VAL A 162 -3.74 2.82 -10.61
C VAL A 162 -4.84 2.42 -11.58
N ALA A 163 -5.99 1.92 -11.08
CA ALA A 163 -7.10 1.48 -11.92
C ALA A 163 -7.79 2.62 -12.68
N ALA A 164 -7.80 3.84 -12.11
CA ALA A 164 -8.35 5.05 -12.71
C ALA A 164 -7.34 5.76 -13.64
N GLU A 165 -6.12 5.26 -13.78
CA GLU A 165 -5.02 5.93 -14.51
C GLU A 165 -4.62 7.29 -13.92
N GLU A 166 -4.81 7.45 -12.62
CA GLU A 166 -4.41 8.61 -11.82
C GLU A 166 -2.97 8.51 -11.28
N CYS A 167 -2.28 7.45 -11.63
CA CYS A 167 -0.83 7.24 -11.51
C CYS A 167 -0.43 6.03 -12.38
N PHE A 168 0.87 5.88 -12.65
CA PHE A 168 1.37 4.71 -13.38
C PHE A 168 1.62 3.52 -12.46
N ALA A 169 2.02 3.80 -11.23
CA ALA A 169 2.17 2.82 -10.16
C ALA A 169 2.00 3.51 -8.80
N ALA A 170 1.72 2.71 -7.77
CA ALA A 170 1.57 3.20 -6.41
C ALA A 170 2.28 2.29 -5.41
N LEU A 171 2.66 2.85 -4.25
CA LEU A 171 3.01 2.05 -3.08
C LEU A 171 1.81 1.88 -2.15
N GLY A 172 1.65 0.66 -1.66
CA GLY A 172 0.72 0.30 -0.60
C GLY A 172 1.43 -0.34 0.59
N SER A 173 0.67 -0.68 1.63
CA SER A 173 1.14 -1.49 2.74
C SER A 173 0.16 -2.63 3.02
N ASP A 174 0.69 -3.79 3.42
CA ASP A 174 -0.07 -5.01 3.66
C ASP A 174 0.30 -5.60 5.02
N THR A 175 -0.68 -5.76 5.87
CA THR A 175 -0.57 -6.41 7.19
C THR A 175 -1.32 -7.74 7.20
N GLY A 176 -2.50 -7.77 6.57
CA GLY A 176 -3.37 -8.94 6.47
C GLY A 176 -4.12 -9.01 5.13
N GLY A 177 -3.55 -8.47 4.04
CA GLY A 177 -4.18 -8.43 2.72
C GLY A 177 -4.30 -7.05 2.10
N SER A 178 -3.84 -5.99 2.79
CA SER A 178 -4.15 -4.60 2.43
C SER A 178 -3.48 -4.04 1.16
N ILE A 179 -2.69 -4.80 0.43
CA ILE A 179 -2.27 -4.58 -0.96
C ILE A 179 -3.03 -5.52 -1.90
N ARG A 180 -3.02 -6.81 -1.58
CA ARG A 180 -3.51 -7.90 -2.45
C ARG A 180 -5.01 -7.83 -2.66
N GLN A 181 -5.79 -7.60 -1.61
CA GLN A 181 -7.24 -7.54 -1.67
C GLN A 181 -7.73 -6.32 -2.48
N PRO A 182 -7.29 -5.05 -2.22
CA PRO A 182 -7.72 -3.93 -3.04
C PRO A 182 -7.20 -4.02 -4.48
N ALA A 183 -6.02 -4.60 -4.73
CA ALA A 183 -5.55 -4.87 -6.08
C ALA A 183 -6.51 -5.81 -6.84
N SER A 184 -6.96 -6.89 -6.19
CA SER A 184 -7.95 -7.82 -6.74
C SER A 184 -9.28 -7.13 -7.06
N TYR A 185 -9.78 -6.29 -6.15
CA TYR A 185 -11.06 -5.60 -6.32
C TYR A 185 -11.03 -4.53 -7.42
N CYS A 186 -9.91 -3.85 -7.58
CA CYS A 186 -9.72 -2.83 -8.62
C CYS A 186 -9.21 -3.40 -9.95
N GLY A 187 -8.90 -4.71 -10.03
CA GLY A 187 -8.39 -5.35 -11.25
C GLY A 187 -7.02 -4.83 -11.67
N VAL A 188 -6.10 -4.69 -10.70
CA VAL A 188 -4.69 -4.31 -10.88
C VAL A 188 -3.77 -5.35 -10.24
N VAL A 189 -2.47 -5.27 -10.47
CA VAL A 189 -1.48 -6.15 -9.84
C VAL A 189 -1.04 -5.56 -8.51
N GLY A 190 -1.07 -6.37 -7.45
CA GLY A 190 -0.59 -5.98 -6.12
C GLY A 190 0.27 -7.07 -5.49
N MET A 191 1.48 -6.71 -5.05
CA MET A 191 2.45 -7.65 -4.48
C MET A 191 2.76 -7.31 -3.03
N LYS A 192 2.48 -8.26 -2.13
CA LYS A 192 3.07 -8.25 -0.79
C LYS A 192 4.36 -9.06 -0.83
N PRO A 193 5.52 -8.43 -0.76
CA PRO A 193 6.79 -9.16 -0.75
C PRO A 193 6.97 -9.96 0.55
N THR A 194 7.94 -10.87 0.55
CA THR A 194 8.37 -11.55 1.77
C THR A 194 8.79 -10.53 2.83
N TYR A 195 8.38 -10.76 4.08
CA TYR A 195 8.71 -9.90 5.22
C TYR A 195 10.21 -9.59 5.27
N GLY A 196 10.56 -8.32 5.50
CA GLY A 196 11.94 -7.85 5.52
C GLY A 196 12.59 -7.61 4.15
N THR A 197 11.87 -7.81 3.05
CA THR A 197 12.40 -7.50 1.69
C THR A 197 12.50 -6.00 1.45
N VAL A 198 11.51 -5.25 1.88
CA VAL A 198 11.47 -3.77 1.80
C VAL A 198 11.56 -3.20 3.20
N SER A 199 12.42 -2.21 3.39
CA SER A 199 12.53 -1.53 4.68
C SER A 199 11.20 -0.90 5.11
N ARG A 200 10.88 -1.02 6.39
CA ARG A 200 9.73 -0.38 7.03
C ARG A 200 10.08 0.95 7.70
N TYR A 201 11.33 1.41 7.60
CA TYR A 201 11.70 2.72 8.11
C TYR A 201 10.87 3.81 7.45
N GLY A 202 10.16 4.60 8.28
CA GLY A 202 9.23 5.63 7.82
C GLY A 202 7.83 5.14 7.46
N LEU A 203 7.53 3.85 7.56
CA LEU A 203 6.17 3.34 7.56
C LEU A 203 5.55 3.53 8.94
N ILE A 204 4.42 4.23 9.03
CA ILE A 204 3.66 4.36 10.27
C ILE A 204 3.01 3.02 10.58
N ALA A 205 3.43 2.41 11.71
CA ALA A 205 3.13 1.03 12.01
C ALA A 205 1.68 0.79 12.43
N TYR A 206 1.08 -0.26 11.86
CA TYR A 206 -0.11 -0.93 12.39
C TYR A 206 0.28 -2.18 13.19
N GLY A 207 0.76 -3.22 12.54
CA GLY A 207 1.23 -4.47 13.14
C GLY A 207 2.70 -4.70 12.79
N SER A 208 3.62 -4.36 13.71
CA SER A 208 5.06 -4.30 13.43
C SER A 208 5.66 -5.65 13.00
N SER A 209 5.08 -6.78 13.42
CA SER A 209 5.52 -8.12 13.02
C SER A 209 4.93 -8.59 11.68
N LEU A 210 4.01 -7.81 11.09
CA LEU A 210 3.25 -8.20 9.91
C LEU A 210 3.36 -7.21 8.75
N ASP A 211 3.47 -5.90 9.04
CA ASP A 211 3.44 -4.84 8.04
C ASP A 211 4.54 -5.00 6.98
N GLN A 212 4.17 -4.82 5.71
CA GLN A 212 5.12 -4.80 4.60
C GLN A 212 4.67 -3.78 3.54
N ILE A 213 5.62 -3.01 3.01
CA ILE A 213 5.41 -2.15 1.85
C ILE A 213 5.53 -2.98 0.57
N GLY A 214 4.71 -2.67 -0.43
CA GLY A 214 4.80 -3.29 -1.75
C GLY A 214 4.09 -2.48 -2.83
N PRO A 215 4.33 -2.85 -4.11
CA PRO A 215 3.79 -2.16 -5.27
C PRO A 215 2.35 -2.51 -5.59
N LEU A 216 1.65 -1.53 -6.22
CA LEU A 216 0.42 -1.71 -6.98
C LEU A 216 0.66 -1.13 -8.38
N THR A 217 0.38 -1.91 -9.43
CA THR A 217 0.77 -1.60 -10.81
C THR A 217 -0.25 -2.11 -11.82
N LYS A 218 -0.13 -1.68 -13.09
CA LYS A 218 -0.99 -2.14 -14.18
C LYS A 218 -0.68 -3.58 -14.58
N ASP A 219 0.59 -3.98 -14.58
CA ASP A 219 1.04 -5.32 -14.96
C ASP A 219 2.13 -5.89 -14.06
N VAL A 220 2.51 -7.15 -14.30
CA VAL A 220 3.50 -7.88 -13.49
C VAL A 220 4.92 -7.39 -13.76
N THR A 221 5.22 -6.87 -14.95
CA THR A 221 6.52 -6.33 -15.30
C THR A 221 6.83 -5.07 -14.50
N ASP A 222 5.86 -4.15 -14.46
CA ASP A 222 5.94 -2.96 -13.61
C ASP A 222 6.08 -3.37 -12.13
N CYS A 223 5.32 -4.39 -11.69
CA CYS A 223 5.35 -4.85 -10.31
C CYS A 223 6.73 -5.35 -9.89
N ALA A 224 7.38 -6.18 -10.71
CA ALA A 224 8.73 -6.67 -10.47
C ALA A 224 9.74 -5.52 -10.49
N THR A 225 9.64 -4.61 -11.45
CA THR A 225 10.52 -3.46 -11.61
C THR A 225 10.43 -2.48 -10.42
N VAL A 226 9.21 -2.20 -9.96
CA VAL A 226 9.00 -1.34 -8.77
C VAL A 226 9.53 -2.04 -7.51
N LEU A 227 9.29 -3.36 -7.37
CA LEU A 227 9.80 -4.12 -6.23
C LEU A 227 11.34 -4.11 -6.18
N GLU A 228 12.03 -4.25 -7.33
CA GLU A 228 13.49 -4.10 -7.41
C GLU A 228 13.95 -2.74 -6.89
N ALA A 229 13.29 -1.67 -7.35
CA ALA A 229 13.66 -0.30 -7.00
C ALA A 229 13.51 -0.02 -5.49
N ILE A 230 12.49 -0.55 -4.83
CA ILE A 230 12.23 -0.31 -3.39
C ILE A 230 12.88 -1.32 -2.45
N THR A 231 13.49 -2.40 -2.98
CA THR A 231 14.17 -3.42 -2.18
C THR A 231 15.57 -2.95 -1.80
N SER A 232 15.83 -2.88 -0.50
CA SER A 232 17.16 -2.54 0.03
C SER A 232 17.35 -3.10 1.44
N HIS A 233 18.63 -3.37 1.81
CA HIS A 233 18.96 -3.57 3.21
C HIS A 233 19.14 -2.20 3.89
N ASP A 234 18.32 -1.94 4.89
CA ASP A 234 18.36 -0.68 5.65
C ASP A 234 18.73 -0.94 7.11
N PRO A 235 19.88 -0.42 7.59
CA PRO A 235 20.30 -0.57 8.99
C PRO A 235 19.38 0.16 10.00
N LYS A 236 18.51 1.06 9.52
CA LYS A 236 17.51 1.75 10.36
C LYS A 236 16.28 0.87 10.65
N ASP A 237 16.09 -0.22 9.91
CA ASP A 237 15.06 -1.23 10.15
C ASP A 237 15.71 -2.57 10.51
N SER A 238 15.64 -2.97 11.78
CA SER A 238 16.24 -4.21 12.28
C SER A 238 15.64 -5.48 11.64
N THR A 239 14.48 -5.37 10.99
CA THR A 239 13.83 -6.50 10.28
C THR A 239 14.20 -6.55 8.81
N SER A 240 14.88 -5.54 8.29
CA SER A 240 15.33 -5.50 6.90
C SER A 240 16.38 -6.56 6.62
N MET A 241 16.11 -7.44 5.68
CA MET A 241 16.98 -8.59 5.35
C MET A 241 18.00 -8.24 4.28
N LYS A 242 19.23 -8.76 4.43
CA LYS A 242 20.19 -8.75 3.33
C LYS A 242 19.81 -9.81 2.31
N ARG A 243 19.70 -9.42 1.05
CA ARG A 243 19.44 -10.31 -0.08
C ARG A 243 20.62 -10.28 -1.04
N GLU A 244 21.02 -11.47 -1.51
CA GLU A 244 22.08 -11.60 -2.51
C GLU A 244 21.59 -11.26 -3.92
N ASN A 245 20.32 -11.57 -4.21
CA ASN A 245 19.68 -11.29 -5.49
C ASN A 245 18.40 -10.46 -5.29
N THR A 246 18.33 -9.33 -5.97
CA THR A 246 17.19 -8.43 -6.02
C THR A 246 16.66 -8.24 -7.44
N ASP A 247 17.18 -8.97 -8.42
CA ASP A 247 16.69 -8.98 -9.81
C ASP A 247 15.42 -9.84 -9.91
N PHE A 248 14.27 -9.21 -9.65
CA PHE A 248 12.97 -9.88 -9.73
C PHE A 248 12.44 -9.94 -11.16
N THR A 249 12.91 -9.07 -12.06
CA THR A 249 12.50 -9.07 -13.46
C THR A 249 13.05 -10.30 -14.20
N SER A 250 14.19 -10.84 -13.78
CA SER A 250 14.72 -12.11 -14.33
C SER A 250 13.82 -13.32 -14.05
N ALA A 251 12.92 -13.24 -13.06
CA ALA A 251 11.95 -14.29 -12.77
C ALA A 251 10.70 -14.26 -13.68
N LEU A 252 10.56 -13.24 -14.53
CA LEU A 252 9.47 -13.13 -15.49
C LEU A 252 9.72 -14.05 -16.69
N VAL A 253 9.28 -15.29 -16.55
CA VAL A 253 9.42 -16.32 -17.57
C VAL A 253 8.09 -16.55 -18.29
N ALA A 254 8.15 -16.84 -19.60
CA ALA A 254 6.96 -17.11 -20.40
C ALA A 254 6.48 -18.57 -20.30
N ASP A 255 7.30 -19.48 -19.76
CA ASP A 255 7.02 -20.92 -19.69
C ASP A 255 6.65 -21.33 -18.26
N VAL A 256 5.49 -21.96 -18.10
CA VAL A 256 5.00 -22.53 -16.83
C VAL A 256 5.10 -24.05 -16.77
N LYS A 257 5.73 -24.69 -17.75
CA LYS A 257 5.85 -26.14 -17.83
C LYS A 257 6.60 -26.71 -16.62
N GLY A 258 5.95 -27.67 -15.94
CA GLY A 258 6.48 -28.30 -14.74
C GLY A 258 6.38 -27.43 -13.46
N MET A 259 5.81 -26.23 -13.55
CA MET A 259 5.51 -25.43 -12.36
C MET A 259 4.39 -26.09 -11.56
N LYS A 260 4.57 -26.21 -10.24
CA LYS A 260 3.56 -26.77 -9.33
C LYS A 260 2.64 -25.69 -8.81
N ILE A 261 1.34 -25.86 -9.04
CA ILE A 261 0.27 -24.95 -8.61
C ILE A 261 -0.62 -25.69 -7.61
N GLY A 262 -0.70 -25.20 -6.39
CA GLY A 262 -1.58 -25.76 -5.35
C GLY A 262 -2.89 -24.98 -5.25
N ILE A 263 -4.02 -25.70 -5.18
CA ILE A 263 -5.35 -25.14 -4.90
C ILE A 263 -5.75 -25.59 -3.49
N PRO A 264 -5.78 -24.69 -2.49
CA PRO A 264 -6.23 -25.02 -1.14
C PRO A 264 -7.74 -25.17 -1.13
N ARG A 265 -8.25 -26.38 -0.82
CA ARG A 265 -9.71 -26.68 -0.78
C ARG A 265 -10.46 -25.78 0.19
N ASP A 266 -9.83 -25.45 1.31
CA ASP A 266 -10.43 -24.61 2.36
C ASP A 266 -10.80 -23.19 1.90
N TYR A 267 -10.17 -22.68 0.81
CA TYR A 267 -10.51 -21.38 0.24
C TYR A 267 -11.70 -21.41 -0.72
N PHE A 268 -12.17 -22.61 -1.09
CA PHE A 268 -13.27 -22.82 -2.01
C PHE A 268 -14.54 -23.34 -1.28
N GLY A 269 -14.63 -23.08 0.01
CA GLY A 269 -15.73 -23.49 0.89
C GLY A 269 -17.00 -22.68 0.72
N GLU A 270 -17.93 -22.89 1.65
CA GLU A 270 -19.21 -22.20 1.74
C GLU A 270 -19.01 -20.68 1.89
N GLY A 271 -19.76 -19.87 1.13
CA GLY A 271 -19.66 -18.40 1.15
C GLY A 271 -18.79 -17.76 0.07
N LEU A 272 -18.03 -18.55 -0.69
CA LEU A 272 -17.32 -18.03 -1.87
C LEU A 272 -18.32 -17.83 -3.03
N ASP A 273 -18.32 -16.62 -3.60
CA ASP A 273 -19.12 -16.31 -4.78
C ASP A 273 -18.78 -17.26 -5.95
N PRO A 274 -19.80 -17.89 -6.59
CA PRO A 274 -19.57 -18.83 -7.68
C PRO A 274 -18.82 -18.23 -8.88
N GLU A 275 -19.05 -16.96 -9.23
CA GLU A 275 -18.35 -16.30 -10.35
C GLU A 275 -16.85 -16.16 -10.03
N VAL A 276 -16.49 -15.79 -8.79
CA VAL A 276 -15.10 -15.70 -8.33
C VAL A 276 -14.44 -17.07 -8.34
N ARG A 277 -15.12 -18.09 -7.78
CA ARG A 277 -14.63 -19.49 -7.80
C ARG A 277 -14.32 -19.95 -9.21
N ASP A 278 -15.28 -19.79 -10.11
CA ASP A 278 -15.18 -20.30 -11.47
C ASP A 278 -14.09 -19.57 -12.27
N ALA A 279 -13.92 -18.27 -12.06
CA ALA A 279 -12.83 -17.48 -12.67
C ALA A 279 -11.44 -17.94 -12.20
N VAL A 280 -11.27 -18.21 -10.89
CA VAL A 280 -9.98 -18.70 -10.34
C VAL A 280 -9.66 -20.10 -10.85
N LEU A 281 -10.66 -21.01 -10.88
CA LEU A 281 -10.47 -22.36 -11.40
C LEU A 281 -10.17 -22.36 -12.91
N ALA A 282 -10.83 -21.49 -13.68
CA ALA A 282 -10.53 -21.32 -15.09
C ALA A 282 -9.09 -20.86 -15.33
N ALA A 283 -8.56 -19.95 -14.52
CA ALA A 283 -7.17 -19.53 -14.58
C ALA A 283 -6.21 -20.70 -14.29
N ALA A 284 -6.52 -21.56 -13.31
CA ALA A 284 -5.74 -22.75 -13.01
C ALA A 284 -5.74 -23.74 -14.19
N GLU A 285 -6.88 -23.94 -14.87
CA GLU A 285 -6.96 -24.79 -16.06
C GLU A 285 -6.15 -24.22 -17.25
N VAL A 286 -6.07 -22.90 -17.42
CA VAL A 286 -5.19 -22.28 -18.41
C VAL A 286 -3.72 -22.62 -18.14
N LEU A 287 -3.27 -22.50 -16.90
CA LEU A 287 -1.89 -22.83 -16.50
C LEU A 287 -1.60 -24.32 -16.72
N LYS A 288 -2.54 -25.19 -16.36
CA LYS A 288 -2.45 -26.65 -16.59
C LYS A 288 -2.35 -27.00 -18.08
N ALA A 289 -3.15 -26.33 -18.94
CA ALA A 289 -3.08 -26.51 -20.37
C ALA A 289 -1.74 -26.08 -20.98
N GLN A 290 -1.02 -25.15 -20.31
CA GLN A 290 0.33 -24.72 -20.66
C GLN A 290 1.43 -25.60 -20.05
N GLY A 291 1.07 -26.68 -19.33
CA GLY A 291 2.01 -27.67 -18.80
C GLY A 291 2.38 -27.52 -17.33
N ALA A 292 1.69 -26.66 -16.57
CA ALA A 292 1.81 -26.66 -15.12
C ALA A 292 1.14 -27.89 -14.49
N GLU A 293 1.66 -28.34 -13.36
CA GLU A 293 1.08 -29.41 -12.53
C GLU A 293 0.14 -28.75 -11.50
N VAL A 294 -1.17 -29.00 -11.61
CA VAL A 294 -2.17 -28.41 -10.71
C VAL A 294 -2.68 -29.49 -9.75
N GLU A 295 -2.54 -29.24 -8.44
CA GLU A 295 -2.93 -30.19 -7.38
C GLU A 295 -3.78 -29.47 -6.31
N GLU A 296 -4.79 -30.17 -5.78
CA GLU A 296 -5.53 -29.70 -4.61
C GLU A 296 -4.86 -30.17 -3.32
N PHE A 297 -4.91 -29.33 -2.28
CA PHE A 297 -4.38 -29.67 -0.95
C PHE A 297 -5.20 -29.03 0.17
N ASP A 298 -4.98 -29.49 1.40
CA ASP A 298 -5.68 -28.96 2.59
C ASP A 298 -4.76 -28.04 3.40
N LEU A 299 -5.32 -26.93 3.90
CA LEU A 299 -4.68 -25.98 4.81
C LEU A 299 -5.30 -26.09 6.20
N SER A 300 -4.85 -27.02 7.01
CA SER A 300 -5.46 -27.38 8.31
C SER A 300 -5.53 -26.25 9.34
N LEU A 301 -4.81 -25.15 9.15
CA LEU A 301 -4.78 -24.00 10.09
C LEU A 301 -5.52 -22.76 9.57
N VAL A 302 -6.18 -22.83 8.43
CA VAL A 302 -6.84 -21.66 7.82
C VAL A 302 -7.91 -21.05 8.72
N ASP A 303 -8.65 -21.89 9.46
CA ASP A 303 -9.69 -21.44 10.39
C ASP A 303 -9.17 -20.57 11.54
N TYR A 304 -7.89 -20.72 11.87
CA TYR A 304 -7.23 -19.92 12.90
C TYR A 304 -6.60 -18.63 12.38
N ALA A 305 -6.49 -18.45 11.07
CA ALA A 305 -5.77 -17.31 10.47
C ALA A 305 -6.40 -15.96 10.88
N ILE A 306 -7.71 -15.82 10.77
CA ILE A 306 -8.42 -14.57 11.10
C ILE A 306 -8.37 -14.26 12.61
N PRO A 307 -8.73 -15.18 13.53
CA PRO A 307 -8.59 -14.94 14.96
C PRO A 307 -7.18 -14.61 15.40
N THR A 308 -6.17 -15.30 14.86
CA THR A 308 -4.74 -15.06 15.13
C THR A 308 -4.33 -13.66 14.69
N TYR A 309 -4.67 -13.31 13.44
CA TYR A 309 -4.40 -11.97 12.90
C TYR A 309 -4.97 -10.86 13.79
N TYR A 310 -6.27 -10.90 14.12
CA TYR A 310 -6.89 -9.84 14.92
C TYR A 310 -6.33 -9.77 16.35
N THR A 311 -5.91 -10.89 16.92
CA THR A 311 -5.30 -10.93 18.25
C THR A 311 -3.93 -10.26 18.24
N ILE A 312 -3.03 -10.67 17.34
CA ILE A 312 -1.67 -10.15 17.25
C ILE A 312 -1.67 -8.69 16.78
N ALA A 313 -2.37 -8.41 15.69
CA ALA A 313 -2.38 -7.07 15.10
C ALA A 313 -3.02 -6.03 16.02
N ALA A 314 -4.09 -6.36 16.76
CA ALA A 314 -4.68 -5.46 17.73
C ALA A 314 -3.76 -5.22 18.93
N ALA A 315 -3.08 -6.27 19.43
CA ALA A 315 -2.10 -6.14 20.50
C ALA A 315 -0.96 -5.18 20.13
N GLU A 316 -0.38 -5.38 18.93
CA GLU A 316 0.69 -4.51 18.43
C GLU A 316 0.18 -3.09 18.13
N ALA A 317 -1.02 -2.93 17.58
CA ALA A 317 -1.64 -1.63 17.35
C ALA A 317 -1.82 -0.84 18.64
N SER A 318 -2.26 -1.49 19.72
CA SER A 318 -2.43 -0.81 21.01
C SER A 318 -1.14 -0.19 21.52
N SER A 319 0.00 -0.85 21.33
CA SER A 319 1.32 -0.33 21.64
C SER A 319 1.81 0.70 20.61
N ASN A 320 1.66 0.42 19.31
CA ASN A 320 2.16 1.32 18.27
C ASN A 320 1.45 2.68 18.26
N LEU A 321 0.15 2.72 18.57
CA LEU A 321 -0.63 3.94 18.56
C LEU A 321 -0.62 4.71 19.90
N GLU A 322 0.03 4.21 20.95
CA GLU A 322 0.14 4.93 22.22
C GLU A 322 0.86 6.28 22.09
N ARG A 323 1.79 6.38 21.14
CA ARG A 323 2.60 7.57 20.87
C ARG A 323 1.81 8.77 20.31
N PHE A 324 0.62 8.54 19.75
CA PHE A 324 -0.22 9.59 19.21
C PHE A 324 -1.11 10.16 20.32
N ASP A 325 -0.59 11.11 21.06
CA ASP A 325 -1.15 11.61 22.30
C ASP A 325 -1.55 13.11 22.26
N GLY A 326 -1.27 13.78 21.14
CA GLY A 326 -1.51 15.21 20.98
C GLY A 326 -0.52 16.11 21.73
N VAL A 327 0.59 15.54 22.25
CA VAL A 327 1.65 16.29 22.92
C VAL A 327 2.87 16.46 22.02
N LYS A 328 3.45 15.36 21.53
CA LYS A 328 4.62 15.38 20.67
C LYS A 328 4.26 15.75 19.23
N TYR A 329 3.17 15.21 18.73
CA TYR A 329 2.61 15.49 17.41
C TYR A 329 1.14 15.09 17.34
N GLY A 330 0.47 15.56 16.29
CA GLY A 330 -0.90 15.24 15.99
C GLY A 330 -1.92 16.20 16.63
N TYR A 331 -3.19 15.83 16.45
CA TYR A 331 -4.33 16.58 16.94
C TYR A 331 -4.33 16.70 18.47
N ARG A 332 -4.52 17.92 18.99
CA ARG A 332 -4.70 18.21 20.40
C ARG A 332 -6.05 18.85 20.65
N ALA A 333 -6.85 18.30 21.55
CA ALA A 333 -8.09 18.90 21.99
C ALA A 333 -7.82 20.22 22.73
N GLN A 334 -8.58 21.26 22.38
CA GLN A 334 -8.38 22.61 22.92
C GLN A 334 -9.06 22.82 24.29
N ASP A 335 -10.14 22.08 24.56
CA ASP A 335 -11.01 22.29 25.72
C ASP A 335 -10.65 21.37 26.89
N ALA A 336 -9.37 21.27 27.26
CA ALA A 336 -8.93 20.40 28.33
C ALA A 336 -8.57 21.20 29.60
N GLU A 337 -9.23 20.86 30.69
CA GLU A 337 -9.02 21.49 32.01
C GLU A 337 -7.74 20.99 32.70
N ASP A 338 -7.32 19.79 32.39
CA ASP A 338 -6.14 19.13 32.94
C ASP A 338 -5.48 18.19 31.92
N LEU A 339 -4.28 17.71 32.25
CA LEU A 339 -3.47 16.84 31.37
C LEU A 339 -4.19 15.53 31.03
N HIS A 340 -4.84 14.89 32.01
CA HIS A 340 -5.55 13.63 31.79
C HIS A 340 -6.74 13.81 30.84
N THR A 341 -7.52 14.88 31.02
CA THR A 341 -8.63 15.25 30.14
C THR A 341 -8.12 15.57 28.74
N MET A 342 -6.98 16.26 28.61
CA MET A 342 -6.35 16.54 27.33
C MET A 342 -6.00 15.26 26.57
N TYR A 343 -5.33 14.28 27.18
CA TYR A 343 -5.04 12.98 26.56
C TYR A 343 -6.31 12.26 26.13
N LYS A 344 -7.30 12.14 27.02
CA LYS A 344 -8.57 11.45 26.72
C LYS A 344 -9.29 12.09 25.56
N ARG A 345 -9.45 13.40 25.56
CA ARG A 345 -10.16 14.14 24.50
C ARG A 345 -9.41 14.10 23.17
N SER A 346 -8.09 14.31 23.18
CA SER A 346 -7.28 14.24 21.95
C SER A 346 -7.41 12.89 21.26
N ARG A 347 -7.27 11.79 22.01
CA ARG A 347 -7.37 10.43 21.46
C ARG A 347 -8.83 10.07 21.07
N SER A 348 -9.81 10.45 21.88
CA SER A 348 -11.22 10.12 21.58
C SER A 348 -11.78 10.89 20.37
N GLN A 349 -11.33 12.12 20.15
CA GLN A 349 -11.72 12.97 19.02
C GLN A 349 -10.85 12.74 17.78
N GLY A 350 -9.59 12.36 17.97
CA GLY A 350 -8.61 12.20 16.90
C GLY A 350 -8.68 10.84 16.21
N PHE A 351 -9.02 9.76 16.93
CA PHE A 351 -9.16 8.42 16.36
C PHE A 351 -10.60 8.10 15.99
N GLY A 352 -10.78 7.45 14.86
CA GLY A 352 -12.06 6.90 14.41
C GLY A 352 -12.52 5.66 15.21
N PRO A 353 -13.75 5.21 15.00
CA PRO A 353 -14.36 4.12 15.78
C PRO A 353 -13.61 2.79 15.67
N GLU A 354 -13.15 2.41 14.47
CA GLU A 354 -12.48 1.13 14.24
C GLU A 354 -11.10 1.09 14.92
N VAL A 355 -10.32 2.17 14.79
CA VAL A 355 -9.01 2.29 15.47
C VAL A 355 -9.18 2.19 16.98
N LYS A 356 -10.16 2.89 17.56
CA LYS A 356 -10.46 2.79 19.01
C LYS A 356 -10.83 1.36 19.42
N ARG A 357 -11.63 0.67 18.62
CA ARG A 357 -12.02 -0.74 18.87
C ARG A 357 -10.78 -1.64 18.92
N ARG A 358 -9.86 -1.52 17.96
CA ARG A 358 -8.64 -2.34 17.93
C ARG A 358 -7.66 -2.01 19.04
N ILE A 359 -7.51 -0.74 19.41
CA ILE A 359 -6.70 -0.35 20.59
C ILE A 359 -7.28 -0.97 21.86
N MET A 360 -8.60 -0.94 22.06
CA MET A 360 -9.22 -1.55 23.24
C MET A 360 -9.08 -3.08 23.22
N LEU A 361 -9.30 -3.73 22.09
CA LEU A 361 -9.11 -5.18 21.93
C LEU A 361 -7.65 -5.57 22.24
N GLY A 362 -6.68 -4.81 21.71
CA GLY A 362 -5.27 -5.04 21.97
C GLY A 362 -4.90 -4.91 23.44
N SER A 363 -5.39 -3.86 24.10
CA SER A 363 -5.21 -3.68 25.55
C SER A 363 -5.83 -4.81 26.35
N PHE A 364 -6.98 -5.35 25.92
CA PHE A 364 -7.64 -6.49 26.54
C PHE A 364 -6.79 -7.76 26.43
N VAL A 365 -6.36 -8.12 25.22
CA VAL A 365 -5.60 -9.38 25.01
C VAL A 365 -4.19 -9.35 25.63
N LEU A 366 -3.65 -8.16 25.91
CA LEU A 366 -2.39 -7.98 26.63
C LEU A 366 -2.54 -7.89 28.14
N SER A 367 -3.78 -7.85 28.68
CA SER A 367 -4.00 -7.75 30.12
C SER A 367 -3.65 -9.04 30.85
N SER A 368 -3.26 -8.93 32.13
CA SER A 368 -2.69 -10.03 32.94
C SER A 368 -3.57 -11.28 33.03
N GLY A 369 -4.89 -11.17 32.91
CA GLY A 369 -5.79 -12.33 32.94
C GLY A 369 -5.99 -13.03 31.60
N TYR A 370 -5.54 -12.41 30.49
CA TYR A 370 -5.84 -12.87 29.14
C TYR A 370 -4.61 -13.06 28.25
N TYR A 371 -3.45 -12.58 28.68
CA TYR A 371 -2.21 -12.62 27.93
C TYR A 371 -1.85 -14.04 27.46
N ASP A 372 -1.82 -15.00 28.39
CA ASP A 372 -1.48 -16.39 28.06
C ASP A 372 -2.56 -17.06 27.19
N ALA A 373 -3.84 -16.80 27.52
CA ALA A 373 -4.97 -17.44 26.86
C ALA A 373 -5.21 -16.97 25.44
N TYR A 374 -4.86 -15.73 25.11
CA TYR A 374 -5.10 -15.12 23.80
C TYR A 374 -3.79 -14.76 23.07
N TYR A 375 -2.96 -13.88 23.65
CA TYR A 375 -1.80 -13.35 22.92
C TYR A 375 -0.73 -14.42 22.70
N LEU A 376 -0.26 -15.10 23.77
CA LEU A 376 0.74 -16.17 23.62
C LEU A 376 0.22 -17.35 22.78
N LYS A 377 -1.08 -17.65 22.88
CA LYS A 377 -1.67 -18.71 22.04
C LYS A 377 -1.72 -18.33 20.55
N ALA A 378 -1.84 -17.05 20.23
CA ALA A 378 -1.86 -16.56 18.85
C ALA A 378 -0.46 -16.46 18.23
N LEU A 379 0.59 -16.22 19.04
CA LEU A 379 2.00 -16.27 18.61
C LEU A 379 2.43 -17.71 18.25
#